data_01a4b14363b609057e01e6c43b9504b5
#
_entry.id   01a4b14363b609057e01e6c43b9504b5
#
_cell.length_a   1.000
_cell.length_b   1.000
_cell.length_c   1.000
_cell.angle_alpha   90.00
_cell.angle_beta   90.00
_cell.angle_gamma   90.00
#
_symmetry.space_group_name_H-M   'P 1'
#
loop_
_entity.id
_entity.type
_entity.pdbx_description
1 polymer ?
#
loop_
_entity_poly.entity_id
_entity_poly.type
_entity_poly.pdbx_seq_one_letter_code
_entity_poly.pdbx_strand_id
1 'polypeptide(L)'
;RVVEQCEAICSSRVDLKKRILDRMPEALPKNTKQKISFEEVREGKADLSDFIAQLNPEELEALSRGHGMMNSPLGAPGNAGVFGGVIPSLQEKGVPAITCCDGPAGIRMQKYCSLVPCGTGLAATWNRELTEKLYSLVGSEMKYYGVDILLAPGMNIHRNPLCGRNFEYFSEDPVLSGKMAAAVVTGI
;
A
#
# COMPACT_ATOMS: atom_id res chain seq x y z
N ARG A 1 7.16 7.01 40.68
CA ARG A 1 7.75 8.35 40.73
C ARG A 1 7.62 8.97 39.36
N VAL A 2 6.86 10.08 39.23
CA VAL A 2 6.82 10.87 37.99
C VAL A 2 8.15 11.56 37.85
N VAL A 3 8.85 11.35 36.75
CA VAL A 3 10.19 11.90 36.48
C VAL A 3 10.12 13.17 35.69
N GLU A 4 9.14 13.24 34.78
CA GLU A 4 8.90 14.41 33.89
C GLU A 4 7.43 14.53 33.60
N GLN A 5 6.93 15.76 33.54
CA GLN A 5 5.59 16.09 33.05
C GLN A 5 5.75 16.91 31.77
N CYS A 6 5.26 16.37 30.66
CA CYS A 6 5.17 17.12 29.41
C CYS A 6 3.82 17.78 29.28
N GLU A 7 3.78 18.99 28.73
CA GLU A 7 2.53 19.65 28.40
C GLU A 7 1.75 18.84 27.35
N ALA A 8 0.45 18.72 27.52
CA ALA A 8 -0.41 18.06 26.56
C ALA A 8 -0.37 18.79 25.20
N ILE A 9 -0.15 18.06 24.14
CA ILE A 9 -0.21 18.61 22.78
C ILE A 9 -1.65 19.05 22.50
N CYS A 10 -1.86 20.35 22.31
CA CYS A 10 -3.16 20.90 21.98
C CYS A 10 -3.47 20.69 20.50
N SER A 11 -4.27 19.68 20.18
CA SER A 11 -4.71 19.39 18.81
C SER A 11 -5.77 20.37 18.27
N SER A 12 -6.38 21.19 19.13
CA SER A 12 -7.48 22.09 18.79
C SER A 12 -7.07 23.34 18.01
N ARG A 13 -5.77 23.56 17.77
CA ARG A 13 -5.24 24.73 17.04
C ARG A 13 -5.19 24.55 15.53
N VAL A 14 -5.53 23.37 15.02
CA VAL A 14 -5.50 23.09 13.58
C VAL A 14 -6.90 23.18 13.00
N ASP A 15 -7.17 24.24 12.23
CA ASP A 15 -8.37 24.30 11.39
C ASP A 15 -8.17 23.40 10.17
N LEU A 16 -8.69 22.18 10.26
CA LEU A 16 -8.58 21.18 9.19
C LEU A 16 -9.27 21.64 7.90
N LYS A 17 -10.43 22.32 8.00
CA LYS A 17 -11.15 22.81 6.83
C LYS A 17 -10.33 23.86 6.08
N LYS A 18 -9.80 24.84 6.81
CA LYS A 18 -8.91 25.85 6.23
C LYS A 18 -7.69 25.20 5.59
N ARG A 19 -7.03 24.27 6.29
CA ARG A 19 -5.84 23.56 5.78
C ARG A 19 -6.12 22.76 4.51
N ILE A 20 -7.31 22.15 4.38
CA ILE A 20 -7.74 21.46 3.16
C ILE A 20 -7.94 22.45 2.02
N LEU A 21 -8.68 23.53 2.27
CA LEU A 21 -8.95 24.56 1.26
C LEU A 21 -7.68 25.26 0.77
N ASP A 22 -6.76 25.59 1.69
CA ASP A 22 -5.48 26.23 1.36
C ASP A 22 -4.53 25.34 0.53
N ARG A 23 -4.79 24.03 0.49
CA ARG A 23 -3.97 23.04 -0.21
C ARG A 23 -4.72 22.30 -1.31
N MET A 24 -5.92 22.74 -1.63
CA MET A 24 -6.69 22.12 -2.70
C MET A 24 -5.98 22.34 -4.04
N PRO A 25 -5.71 21.29 -4.80
CA PRO A 25 -5.11 21.43 -6.13
C PRO A 25 -6.08 22.15 -7.06
N GLU A 26 -5.53 22.80 -8.10
CA GLU A 26 -6.36 23.35 -9.17
C GLU A 26 -7.13 22.22 -9.87
N ALA A 27 -8.39 22.51 -10.20
CA ALA A 27 -9.21 21.57 -10.94
C ALA A 27 -8.66 21.37 -12.35
N LEU A 28 -8.45 20.11 -12.75
CA LEU A 28 -8.08 19.81 -14.12
C LEU A 28 -9.23 20.19 -15.08
N PRO A 29 -8.93 20.79 -16.23
CA PRO A 29 -9.93 21.07 -17.24
C PRO A 29 -10.59 19.77 -17.71
N LYS A 30 -11.91 19.73 -17.79
CA LYS A 30 -12.62 18.55 -18.30
C LYS A 30 -12.31 18.33 -19.76
N ASN A 31 -11.75 17.18 -20.10
CA ASN A 31 -11.59 16.74 -21.47
C ASN A 31 -12.85 15.97 -21.93
N THR A 32 -13.68 16.60 -22.73
CA THR A 32 -14.92 16.00 -23.26
C THR A 32 -14.80 15.54 -24.73
N LYS A 33 -13.66 15.76 -25.36
CA LYS A 33 -13.53 15.64 -26.84
C LYS A 33 -12.80 14.38 -27.29
N GLN A 34 -12.00 13.74 -26.45
CA GLN A 34 -11.18 12.59 -26.85
C GLN A 34 -11.33 11.47 -25.82
N LYS A 35 -11.65 10.27 -26.31
CA LYS A 35 -11.60 9.06 -25.49
C LYS A 35 -10.17 8.53 -25.48
N ILE A 36 -9.52 8.57 -24.35
CA ILE A 36 -8.16 8.07 -24.12
C ILE A 36 -8.27 6.79 -23.32
N SER A 37 -7.59 5.73 -23.72
CA SER A 37 -7.44 4.50 -22.96
C SER A 37 -6.24 4.61 -22.01
N PHE A 38 -6.26 3.86 -20.91
CA PHE A 38 -5.13 3.80 -19.99
C PHE A 38 -3.90 3.15 -20.64
N GLU A 39 -4.11 2.27 -21.62
CA GLU A 39 -3.03 1.67 -22.41
C GLU A 39 -2.26 2.71 -23.21
N GLU A 40 -2.95 3.68 -23.84
CA GLU A 40 -2.28 4.78 -24.56
C GLU A 40 -1.42 5.64 -23.63
N VAL A 41 -1.86 5.84 -22.37
CA VAL A 41 -1.05 6.53 -21.36
C VAL A 41 0.20 5.71 -21.02
N ARG A 42 0.04 4.39 -20.80
CA ARG A 42 1.13 3.48 -20.46
C ARG A 42 2.17 3.39 -21.58
N GLU A 43 1.76 3.47 -22.83
CA GLU A 43 2.62 3.49 -24.00
C GLU A 43 3.24 4.87 -24.30
N GLY A 44 2.90 5.90 -23.53
CA GLY A 44 3.37 7.27 -23.73
C GLY A 44 2.74 7.98 -24.95
N LYS A 45 1.61 7.48 -25.44
CA LYS A 45 0.87 8.07 -26.58
C LYS A 45 -0.11 9.16 -26.16
N ALA A 46 -0.48 9.19 -24.88
CA ALA A 46 -1.38 10.18 -24.28
C ALA A 46 -0.88 10.59 -22.90
N ASP A 47 -1.26 11.81 -22.48
CA ASP A 47 -0.92 12.32 -21.17
C ASP A 47 -1.85 11.78 -20.08
N LEU A 48 -1.30 11.50 -18.88
CA LEU A 48 -2.07 11.02 -17.73
C LEU A 48 -3.09 12.06 -17.27
N SER A 49 -2.76 13.35 -17.32
CA SER A 49 -3.67 14.43 -16.96
C SER A 49 -4.88 14.49 -17.89
N ASP A 50 -4.69 14.26 -19.18
CA ASP A 50 -5.78 14.21 -20.16
C ASP A 50 -6.68 12.97 -19.94
N PHE A 51 -6.08 11.84 -19.58
CA PHE A 51 -6.83 10.66 -19.18
C PHE A 51 -7.67 10.91 -17.92
N ILE A 52 -7.09 11.52 -16.88
CA ILE A 52 -7.80 11.85 -15.65
C ILE A 52 -8.93 12.86 -15.91
N ALA A 53 -8.70 13.86 -16.77
CA ALA A 53 -9.67 14.89 -17.12
C ALA A 53 -10.95 14.37 -17.79
N GLN A 54 -10.93 13.16 -18.36
CA GLN A 54 -12.11 12.52 -18.95
C GLN A 54 -12.94 11.70 -17.95
N LEU A 55 -12.40 11.41 -16.75
CA LEU A 55 -13.09 10.60 -15.76
C LEU A 55 -14.26 11.36 -15.14
N ASN A 56 -15.35 10.66 -14.92
CA ASN A 56 -16.50 11.21 -14.23
C ASN A 56 -16.36 11.07 -12.70
N PRO A 57 -17.23 11.73 -11.88
CA PRO A 57 -17.13 11.66 -10.42
C PRO A 57 -17.25 10.26 -9.83
N GLU A 58 -18.04 9.36 -10.45
CA GLU A 58 -18.20 7.98 -10.01
C GLU A 58 -16.90 7.18 -10.23
N GLU A 59 -16.23 7.39 -11.35
CA GLU A 59 -14.93 6.77 -11.65
C GLU A 59 -13.82 7.26 -10.73
N LEU A 60 -13.79 8.56 -10.44
CA LEU A 60 -12.84 9.15 -9.49
C LEU A 60 -13.07 8.64 -8.05
N GLU A 61 -14.34 8.50 -7.65
CA GLU A 61 -14.71 7.92 -6.36
C GLU A 61 -14.27 6.45 -6.28
N ALA A 62 -14.55 5.66 -7.32
CA ALA A 62 -14.18 4.26 -7.38
C ALA A 62 -12.67 4.04 -7.30
N LEU A 63 -11.87 4.89 -7.98
CA LEU A 63 -10.40 4.87 -7.89
C LEU A 63 -9.90 5.17 -6.47
N SER A 64 -10.52 6.11 -5.77
CA SER A 64 -10.11 6.48 -4.41
C SER A 64 -10.56 5.50 -3.34
N ARG A 65 -11.69 4.84 -3.52
CA ARG A 65 -12.27 3.90 -2.56
C ARG A 65 -11.73 2.48 -2.71
N GLY A 66 -11.54 2.02 -3.94
CA GLY A 66 -11.30 0.61 -4.24
C GLY A 66 -12.54 -0.27 -4.05
N HIS A 67 -12.34 -1.59 -3.91
CA HIS A 67 -13.41 -2.57 -3.78
C HIS A 67 -13.03 -3.69 -2.80
N GLY A 68 -13.98 -4.05 -1.94
CA GLY A 68 -13.91 -5.22 -1.07
C GLY A 68 -12.87 -5.12 0.04
N MET A 69 -13.33 -4.87 1.24
CA MET A 69 -12.53 -5.06 2.44
C MET A 69 -12.50 -6.56 2.75
N MET A 70 -11.33 -7.18 2.60
CA MET A 70 -11.11 -8.62 2.78
C MET A 70 -11.92 -9.47 1.80
N ASN A 71 -11.26 -9.97 0.78
CA ASN A 71 -11.80 -10.88 -0.23
C ASN A 71 -12.69 -10.24 -1.30
N SER A 72 -12.18 -9.26 -2.05
CA SER A 72 -12.84 -8.78 -3.27
C SER A 72 -12.90 -9.89 -4.34
N PRO A 73 -14.03 -10.10 -5.03
CA PRO A 73 -14.14 -11.06 -6.14
C PRO A 73 -13.36 -10.64 -7.38
N LEU A 74 -12.84 -9.41 -7.43
CA LEU A 74 -12.02 -8.88 -8.53
C LEU A 74 -10.54 -9.27 -8.44
N GLY A 75 -10.12 -9.84 -7.30
CA GLY A 75 -8.75 -10.28 -7.06
C GLY A 75 -8.66 -11.73 -6.60
N ALA A 76 -7.43 -12.20 -6.37
CA ALA A 76 -7.19 -13.55 -5.90
C ALA A 76 -7.88 -13.83 -4.55
N PRO A 77 -8.47 -15.03 -4.32
CA PRO A 77 -9.22 -15.33 -3.11
C PRO A 77 -8.42 -15.14 -1.82
N GLY A 78 -8.98 -14.40 -0.87
CA GLY A 78 -8.33 -14.05 0.39
C GLY A 78 -7.55 -12.73 0.35
N ASN A 79 -7.65 -11.96 -0.76
CA ASN A 79 -7.03 -10.65 -0.87
C ASN A 79 -7.52 -9.67 0.21
N ALA A 80 -6.72 -8.65 0.51
CA ALA A 80 -7.07 -7.58 1.46
C ALA A 80 -8.03 -6.55 0.84
N GLY A 81 -8.07 -6.49 -0.48
CA GLY A 81 -8.88 -5.58 -1.27
C GLY A 81 -8.26 -5.37 -2.65
N VAL A 82 -9.01 -4.72 -3.53
CA VAL A 82 -8.61 -4.39 -4.90
C VAL A 82 -8.88 -2.91 -5.15
N PHE A 83 -8.02 -2.25 -5.91
CA PHE A 83 -8.25 -0.88 -6.36
C PHE A 83 -7.94 -0.72 -7.85
N GLY A 84 -8.16 0.49 -8.41
CA GLY A 84 -8.02 0.75 -9.83
C GLY A 84 -9.30 0.42 -10.60
N GLY A 85 -9.25 -0.50 -11.54
CA GLY A 85 -10.38 -0.90 -12.39
C GLY A 85 -11.44 -1.72 -11.67
N VAL A 86 -12.08 -1.14 -10.65
CA VAL A 86 -13.05 -1.84 -9.79
C VAL A 86 -14.51 -1.71 -10.25
N ILE A 87 -14.77 -0.88 -11.28
CA ILE A 87 -16.08 -0.75 -11.92
C ILE A 87 -15.97 -0.93 -13.44
N PRO A 88 -17.04 -1.37 -14.12
CA PRO A 88 -16.99 -1.69 -15.55
C PRO A 88 -16.46 -0.54 -16.43
N SER A 89 -16.88 0.69 -16.17
CA SER A 89 -16.47 1.84 -16.98
C SER A 89 -14.97 2.16 -16.90
N LEU A 90 -14.31 1.87 -15.76
CA LEU A 90 -12.86 1.97 -15.62
C LEU A 90 -12.14 0.82 -16.34
N GLN A 91 -12.69 -0.40 -16.26
CA GLN A 91 -12.16 -1.56 -16.97
C GLN A 91 -12.24 -1.37 -18.50
N GLU A 92 -13.35 -0.83 -18.99
CA GLU A 92 -13.50 -0.47 -20.40
C GLU A 92 -12.49 0.59 -20.89
N LYS A 93 -12.02 1.46 -19.97
CA LYS A 93 -10.94 2.41 -20.24
C LYS A 93 -9.54 1.80 -20.10
N GLY A 94 -9.45 0.49 -19.82
CA GLY A 94 -8.18 -0.22 -19.69
C GLY A 94 -7.48 -0.05 -18.33
N VAL A 95 -8.17 0.48 -17.31
CA VAL A 95 -7.59 0.58 -15.95
C VAL A 95 -7.57 -0.81 -15.34
N PRO A 96 -6.39 -1.33 -14.95
CA PRO A 96 -6.30 -2.66 -14.36
C PRO A 96 -6.83 -2.68 -12.92
N ALA A 97 -7.34 -3.83 -12.52
CA ALA A 97 -7.61 -4.12 -11.11
C ALA A 97 -6.29 -4.52 -10.42
N ILE A 98 -5.94 -3.87 -9.34
CA ILE A 98 -4.70 -4.06 -8.57
C ILE A 98 -5.04 -4.78 -7.27
N THR A 99 -4.54 -5.99 -7.10
CA THR A 99 -4.81 -6.85 -5.95
C THR A 99 -3.84 -6.55 -4.81
N CYS A 100 -4.38 -6.17 -3.65
CA CYS A 100 -3.63 -6.04 -2.42
C CYS A 100 -3.75 -7.30 -1.57
N CYS A 101 -2.65 -7.72 -0.95
CA CYS A 101 -2.63 -8.80 0.01
C CYS A 101 -1.97 -8.36 1.32
N ASP A 102 -2.51 -8.84 2.44
CA ASP A 102 -1.88 -8.67 3.74
C ASP A 102 -0.73 -9.66 3.92
N GLY A 103 0.34 -9.26 4.64
CA GLY A 103 1.39 -10.22 4.89
C GLY A 103 2.76 -9.76 5.34
N PRO A 104 2.92 -9.19 6.55
CA PRO A 104 4.26 -8.91 7.10
C PRO A 104 5.11 -10.16 7.33
N ALA A 105 4.49 -11.33 7.47
CA ALA A 105 5.17 -12.61 7.66
C ALA A 105 4.86 -13.62 6.54
N GLY A 106 4.76 -13.14 5.30
CA GLY A 106 4.35 -13.89 4.11
C GLY A 106 2.93 -13.54 3.68
N ILE A 107 2.58 -13.85 2.43
CA ILE A 107 1.26 -13.48 1.88
C ILE A 107 0.13 -14.24 2.61
N ARG A 108 -0.95 -13.51 2.93
CA ARG A 108 -2.11 -14.05 3.63
C ARG A 108 -3.30 -14.19 2.67
N MET A 109 -3.56 -15.41 2.23
CA MET A 109 -4.59 -15.74 1.23
C MET A 109 -5.50 -16.87 1.73
N GLN A 110 -6.55 -17.19 0.98
CA GLN A 110 -7.33 -18.44 1.15
C GLN A 110 -6.63 -19.63 0.46
N LYS A 111 -5.32 -19.65 0.47
CA LYS A 111 -4.44 -20.67 -0.10
C LYS A 111 -3.32 -20.98 0.88
N TYR A 112 -2.69 -22.12 0.71
CA TYR A 112 -1.44 -22.40 1.42
C TYR A 112 -0.35 -21.52 0.85
N CYS A 113 0.19 -20.66 1.70
CA CYS A 113 1.27 -19.72 1.37
C CYS A 113 2.41 -19.91 2.36
N SER A 114 3.61 -19.52 1.95
CA SER A 114 4.80 -19.61 2.80
C SER A 114 4.71 -18.67 3.99
N LEU A 115 4.97 -19.20 5.17
CA LEU A 115 5.13 -18.40 6.38
C LEU A 115 6.61 -18.10 6.58
N VAL A 116 6.96 -16.83 6.63
CA VAL A 116 8.33 -16.39 6.92
C VAL A 116 8.45 -15.95 8.39
N PRO A 117 9.66 -15.93 8.97
CA PRO A 117 9.86 -15.43 10.32
C PRO A 117 9.34 -14.00 10.48
N CYS A 118 8.84 -13.66 11.67
CA CYS A 118 8.40 -12.31 11.98
C CYS A 118 9.55 -11.28 11.89
N GLY A 119 9.22 -10.01 11.75
CA GLY A 119 10.20 -8.93 11.56
C GLY A 119 11.29 -8.89 12.63
N THR A 120 10.94 -9.06 13.90
CA THR A 120 11.91 -9.13 15.01
C THR A 120 12.89 -10.29 14.82
N GLY A 121 12.41 -11.47 14.41
CA GLY A 121 13.27 -12.63 14.14
C GLY A 121 14.21 -12.40 12.99
N LEU A 122 13.74 -11.78 11.90
CA LEU A 122 14.58 -11.41 10.75
C LEU A 122 15.65 -10.39 11.15
N ALA A 123 15.29 -9.36 11.90
CA ALA A 123 16.24 -8.35 12.37
C ALA A 123 17.31 -8.92 13.31
N ALA A 124 16.96 -9.90 14.16
CA ALA A 124 17.88 -10.58 15.03
C ALA A 124 18.99 -11.36 14.30
N THR A 125 18.81 -11.67 13.02
CA THR A 125 19.86 -12.27 12.17
C THR A 125 20.97 -11.31 11.80
N TRP A 126 20.71 -10.00 11.80
CA TRP A 126 21.60 -8.95 11.28
C TRP A 126 22.01 -9.16 9.82
N ASN A 127 21.29 -10.01 9.09
CA ASN A 127 21.65 -10.43 7.74
C ASN A 127 20.65 -9.91 6.70
N ARG A 128 20.99 -8.79 6.08
CA ARG A 128 20.18 -8.16 5.03
C ARG A 128 20.04 -9.02 3.77
N GLU A 129 21.13 -9.65 3.34
CA GLU A 129 21.15 -10.49 2.13
C GLU A 129 20.24 -11.71 2.28
N LEU A 130 20.22 -12.31 3.47
CA LEU A 130 19.32 -13.42 3.77
C LEU A 130 17.86 -12.97 3.69
N THR A 131 17.55 -11.81 4.25
CA THR A 131 16.21 -11.24 4.22
C THR A 131 15.74 -10.91 2.79
N GLU A 132 16.61 -10.31 1.99
CA GLU A 132 16.35 -10.03 0.57
C GLU A 132 16.06 -11.31 -0.22
N LYS A 133 16.90 -12.32 -0.08
CA LYS A 133 16.69 -13.64 -0.72
C LYS A 133 15.40 -14.31 -0.28
N LEU A 134 15.07 -14.24 1.00
CA LEU A 134 13.82 -14.80 1.52
C LEU A 134 12.61 -14.11 0.89
N TYR A 135 12.63 -12.79 0.80
CA TYR A 135 11.51 -12.05 0.22
C TYR A 135 11.44 -12.12 -1.31
N SER A 136 12.51 -12.47 -1.99
CA SER A 136 12.43 -12.81 -3.43
C SER A 136 11.60 -14.08 -3.69
N LEU A 137 11.57 -15.01 -2.74
CA LEU A 137 10.65 -16.15 -2.79
C LEU A 137 9.21 -15.73 -2.54
N VAL A 138 8.99 -14.79 -1.60
CA VAL A 138 7.66 -14.20 -1.35
C VAL A 138 7.16 -13.45 -2.58
N GLY A 139 8.00 -12.65 -3.24
CA GLY A 139 7.68 -11.97 -4.50
C GLY A 139 7.32 -12.94 -5.63
N SER A 140 8.02 -14.08 -5.72
CA SER A 140 7.68 -15.13 -6.67
C SER A 140 6.32 -15.77 -6.36
N GLU A 141 6.00 -15.96 -5.09
CA GLU A 141 4.72 -16.48 -4.63
C GLU A 141 3.58 -15.48 -4.89
N MET A 142 3.82 -14.17 -4.66
CA MET A 142 2.89 -13.11 -5.04
C MET A 142 2.53 -13.17 -6.52
N LYS A 143 3.53 -13.26 -7.38
CA LYS A 143 3.34 -13.39 -8.82
C LYS A 143 2.54 -14.64 -9.18
N TYR A 144 2.81 -15.77 -8.53
CA TYR A 144 2.10 -17.03 -8.75
C TYR A 144 0.61 -16.93 -8.38
N TYR A 145 0.28 -16.21 -7.30
CA TYR A 145 -1.10 -16.05 -6.84
C TYR A 145 -1.82 -14.79 -7.39
N GLY A 146 -1.17 -14.00 -8.24
CA GLY A 146 -1.76 -12.78 -8.81
C GLY A 146 -1.95 -11.68 -7.76
N VAL A 147 -0.97 -11.48 -6.90
CA VAL A 147 -0.91 -10.39 -5.92
C VAL A 147 0.03 -9.32 -6.45
N ASP A 148 -0.47 -8.09 -6.57
CA ASP A 148 0.29 -6.96 -7.10
C ASP A 148 0.99 -6.15 -6.00
N ILE A 149 0.34 -6.01 -4.84
CA ILE A 149 0.84 -5.23 -3.71
C ILE A 149 0.74 -6.04 -2.43
N LEU A 150 1.85 -6.12 -1.70
CA LEU A 150 1.90 -6.68 -0.35
C LEU A 150 1.84 -5.56 0.69
N LEU A 151 0.96 -5.69 1.68
CA LEU A 151 0.89 -4.80 2.83
C LEU A 151 1.95 -5.23 3.85
N ALA A 152 3.18 -4.93 3.54
CA ALA A 152 4.41 -5.26 4.28
C ALA A 152 5.55 -4.32 3.84
N PRO A 153 6.69 -4.32 4.55
CA PRO A 153 6.91 -4.91 5.87
C PRO A 153 6.28 -4.09 7.01
N GLY A 154 6.09 -4.71 8.18
CA GLY A 154 5.86 -3.99 9.43
C GLY A 154 7.16 -3.32 9.87
N MET A 155 7.28 -2.00 9.71
CA MET A 155 8.55 -1.28 9.96
C MET A 155 8.42 -0.15 11.00
N ASN A 156 7.41 -0.21 11.84
CA ASN A 156 7.29 0.72 12.95
C ASN A 156 8.39 0.45 14.00
N ILE A 157 8.74 1.50 14.72
CA ILE A 157 9.73 1.39 15.79
C ILE A 157 9.10 0.80 17.07
N HIS A 158 9.78 -0.13 17.73
CA HIS A 158 9.40 -0.63 19.05
C HIS A 158 9.57 0.48 20.09
N ARG A 159 8.53 1.28 20.31
CA ARG A 159 8.57 2.38 21.30
C ARG A 159 7.83 2.07 22.58
N ASN A 160 6.66 1.44 22.46
CA ASN A 160 5.82 1.09 23.59
C ASN A 160 5.73 -0.43 23.72
N PRO A 161 6.15 -1.04 24.82
CA PRO A 161 6.10 -2.48 25.01
C PRO A 161 4.68 -3.05 25.01
N LEU A 162 3.67 -2.22 25.26
CA LEU A 162 2.26 -2.62 25.21
C LEU A 162 1.66 -2.60 23.80
N CYS A 163 2.42 -2.22 22.77
CA CYS A 163 1.94 -2.28 21.39
C CYS A 163 1.79 -3.74 20.94
N GLY A 164 0.56 -4.15 20.65
CA GLY A 164 0.22 -5.53 20.27
C GLY A 164 0.81 -5.99 18.91
N ARG A 165 1.41 -5.08 18.14
CA ARG A 165 2.03 -5.38 16.83
C ARG A 165 3.55 -5.35 16.85
N ASN A 166 4.20 -5.19 18.00
CA ASN A 166 5.66 -5.19 18.09
C ASN A 166 6.30 -6.46 17.51
N PHE A 167 5.63 -7.61 17.62
CA PHE A 167 6.15 -8.89 17.09
C PHE A 167 6.47 -8.87 15.60
N GLU A 168 5.73 -8.08 14.80
CA GLU A 168 5.92 -8.00 13.35
C GLU A 168 6.86 -6.87 12.90
N TYR A 169 7.29 -6.00 13.83
CA TYR A 169 8.24 -4.93 13.55
C TYR A 169 9.66 -5.42 13.76
N PHE A 170 10.64 -4.72 13.19
CA PHE A 170 12.03 -5.17 13.18
C PHE A 170 12.76 -4.88 14.49
N SER A 171 12.72 -3.64 15.00
CA SER A 171 13.56 -3.20 16.10
C SER A 171 13.08 -1.87 16.71
N GLU A 172 13.65 -1.53 17.88
CA GLU A 172 13.62 -0.17 18.43
C GLU A 172 14.61 0.78 17.74
N ASP A 173 15.65 0.25 17.08
CA ASP A 173 16.64 1.02 16.34
C ASP A 173 16.11 1.38 14.94
N PRO A 174 15.99 2.69 14.62
CA PRO A 174 15.51 3.14 13.33
C PRO A 174 16.44 2.77 12.17
N VAL A 175 17.76 2.67 12.41
CA VAL A 175 18.74 2.31 11.36
C VAL A 175 18.60 0.84 10.99
N LEU A 176 18.51 -0.04 11.98
CA LEU A 176 18.28 -1.48 11.75
C LEU A 176 16.93 -1.70 11.07
N SER A 177 15.86 -1.09 11.60
CA SER A 177 14.51 -1.21 11.03
C SER A 177 14.47 -0.74 9.57
N GLY A 178 15.07 0.40 9.25
CA GLY A 178 15.13 0.93 7.89
C GLY A 178 15.92 0.03 6.93
N LYS A 179 17.06 -0.51 7.36
CA LYS A 179 17.87 -1.42 6.53
C LYS A 179 17.19 -2.75 6.28
N MET A 180 16.51 -3.31 7.27
CA MET A 180 15.77 -4.55 7.12
C MET A 180 14.52 -4.36 6.26
N ALA A 181 13.80 -3.25 6.43
CA ALA A 181 12.68 -2.89 5.58
C ALA A 181 13.10 -2.73 4.12
N ALA A 182 14.23 -2.04 3.87
CA ALA A 182 14.79 -1.92 2.53
C ALA A 182 15.12 -3.28 1.90
N ALA A 183 15.68 -4.21 2.67
CA ALA A 183 15.97 -5.57 2.17
C ALA A 183 14.70 -6.33 1.78
N VAL A 184 13.61 -6.19 2.55
CA VAL A 184 12.30 -6.75 2.21
C VAL A 184 11.78 -6.17 0.90
N VAL A 185 11.77 -4.84 0.78
CA VAL A 185 11.27 -4.14 -0.43
C VAL A 185 12.10 -4.45 -1.67
N THR A 186 13.42 -4.60 -1.51
CA THR A 186 14.30 -4.97 -2.64
C THR A 186 14.10 -6.43 -3.06
N GLY A 187 13.76 -7.33 -2.13
CA GLY A 187 13.54 -8.74 -2.41
C GLY A 187 12.24 -9.03 -3.16
N ILE A 188 11.18 -8.26 -2.90
CA ILE A 188 9.89 -8.40 -3.57
C ILE A 188 9.93 -7.84 -4.99
#